data_9f5d6473ba38a553894f53e81041e379
#
_entry.id   9f5d6473ba38a553894f53e81041e379
#
_cell.length_a   1.000
_cell.length_b   1.000
_cell.length_c   1.000
_cell.angle_alpha   90.00
_cell.angle_beta   90.00
_cell.angle_gamma   90.00
#
_symmetry.space_group_name_H-M   'P 1'
#
loop_
_entity.id
_entity.type
_entity.pdbx_description
1 polymer ?
#
loop_
_entity_poly.entity_id
_entity_poly.type
_entity_poly.pdbx_seq_one_letter_code
_entity_poly.pdbx_strand_id
1 'polypeptide(L)'
;MHSVRADFDKRCAEIKDYLDWLEDAESKDHGIPKGLPPTMKAAAMLLLYNLIESTMTNAVEAIFDELQTRKVAFDSLSTCLKVAVLANVKNVAADKLTDKLVAITTDIIGCTFDKAKVFNGNVNSKKIREKLTEFGIKTTNSYKEERLNAIMVARNRLAHGAESFGDYGKDLTAGELIRDYERVSTLLASVLNDVEGFLNQRHYLSAV
;
A
#
# COMPACT_ATOMS: atom_id res chain seq x y z
N MET A 1 7.12 11.04 6.73
CA MET A 1 6.78 9.73 7.36
C MET A 1 5.78 9.83 8.52
N HIS A 2 5.81 10.88 9.37
CA HIS A 2 4.90 10.96 10.54
C HIS A 2 3.42 10.84 10.18
N SER A 3 2.95 11.55 9.16
CA SER A 3 1.56 11.47 8.68
C SER A 3 1.18 10.09 8.14
N VAL A 4 2.12 9.42 7.47
CA VAL A 4 1.90 8.06 6.93
C VAL A 4 1.71 7.05 8.05
N ARG A 5 2.52 7.15 9.11
CA ARG A 5 2.36 6.30 10.30
C ARG A 5 1.05 6.56 11.03
N ALA A 6 0.71 7.83 11.24
CA ALA A 6 -0.55 8.18 11.89
C ALA A 6 -1.77 7.66 11.11
N ASP A 7 -1.76 7.72 9.76
CA ASP A 7 -2.84 7.14 8.93
C ASP A 7 -2.85 5.61 9.04
N PHE A 8 -1.68 4.97 9.00
CA PHE A 8 -1.54 3.52 9.18
C PHE A 8 -2.08 3.06 10.53
N ASP A 9 -1.64 3.69 11.63
CA ASP A 9 -2.05 3.33 12.98
C ASP A 9 -3.56 3.52 13.19
N LYS A 10 -4.12 4.62 12.65
CA LYS A 10 -5.56 4.88 12.67
C LYS A 10 -6.34 3.78 11.97
N ARG A 11 -5.95 3.39 10.75
CA ARG A 11 -6.61 2.32 9.99
C ARG A 11 -6.47 0.97 10.67
N CYS A 12 -5.30 0.69 11.27
CA CYS A 12 -5.10 -0.52 12.05
C CYS A 12 -6.07 -0.60 13.23
N ALA A 13 -6.27 0.51 13.96
CA ALA A 13 -7.22 0.56 15.06
C ALA A 13 -8.66 0.33 14.59
N GLU A 14 -9.09 1.01 13.51
CA GLU A 14 -10.43 0.84 12.91
C GLU A 14 -10.70 -0.62 12.48
N ILE A 15 -9.71 -1.27 11.87
CA ILE A 15 -9.84 -2.67 11.44
C ILE A 15 -9.86 -3.60 12.65
N LYS A 16 -9.02 -3.34 13.65
CA LYS A 16 -8.98 -4.14 14.86
C LYS A 16 -10.33 -4.11 15.60
N ASP A 17 -10.88 -2.92 15.81
CA ASP A 17 -12.19 -2.75 16.45
C ASP A 17 -13.29 -3.49 15.67
N TYR A 18 -13.25 -3.44 14.33
CA TYR A 18 -14.18 -4.18 13.47
C TYR A 18 -14.05 -5.70 13.64
N LEU A 19 -12.83 -6.23 13.69
CA LEU A 19 -12.56 -7.66 13.81
C LEU A 19 -12.88 -8.18 15.22
N ASP A 20 -12.55 -7.43 16.27
CA ASP A 20 -12.88 -7.77 17.66
C ASP A 20 -14.41 -7.85 17.84
N TRP A 21 -15.16 -6.90 17.25
CA TRP A 21 -16.62 -6.96 17.23
C TRP A 21 -17.12 -8.19 16.47
N LEU A 22 -16.53 -8.52 15.32
CA LEU A 22 -16.93 -9.65 14.51
C LEU A 22 -16.71 -10.99 15.22
N GLU A 23 -15.60 -11.12 15.96
CA GLU A 23 -15.30 -12.30 16.79
C GLU A 23 -16.30 -12.45 17.94
N ASP A 24 -16.66 -11.35 18.62
CA ASP A 24 -17.69 -11.34 19.65
C ASP A 24 -19.06 -11.74 19.08
N ALA A 25 -19.39 -11.26 17.89
CA ALA A 25 -20.63 -11.59 17.20
C ALA A 25 -20.70 -13.05 16.71
N GLU A 26 -19.57 -13.71 16.44
CA GLU A 26 -19.55 -15.15 16.16
C GLU A 26 -19.69 -16.01 17.43
N SER A 27 -19.20 -15.50 18.56
CA SER A 27 -19.18 -16.25 19.82
C SER A 27 -20.49 -16.17 20.61
N LYS A 28 -21.30 -15.14 20.39
CA LYS A 28 -22.55 -14.84 21.14
C LYS A 28 -23.73 -14.70 20.19
N ASP A 29 -24.88 -15.20 20.62
CA ASP A 29 -26.14 -14.95 19.90
C ASP A 29 -26.65 -13.53 20.21
N HIS A 30 -26.32 -12.59 19.29
CA HIS A 30 -26.77 -11.20 19.39
C HIS A 30 -28.09 -10.93 18.63
N GLY A 31 -28.81 -11.97 18.20
CA GLY A 31 -30.01 -11.83 17.37
C GLY A 31 -29.74 -11.19 15.99
N ILE A 32 -28.50 -11.29 15.50
CA ILE A 32 -28.06 -10.76 14.21
C ILE A 32 -28.64 -11.59 13.08
N PRO A 33 -29.17 -10.97 11.99
CA PRO A 33 -29.65 -11.71 10.82
C PRO A 33 -28.56 -12.63 10.26
N LYS A 34 -28.90 -13.92 10.02
CA LYS A 34 -27.93 -14.96 9.61
C LYS A 34 -27.07 -14.64 8.39
N GLY A 35 -27.54 -13.80 7.48
CA GLY A 35 -26.77 -13.39 6.30
C GLY A 35 -25.78 -12.25 6.55
N LEU A 36 -25.87 -11.56 7.70
CA LEU A 36 -25.01 -10.41 7.96
C LEU A 36 -23.57 -10.79 8.33
N PRO A 37 -23.30 -11.77 9.23
CA PRO A 37 -21.92 -12.14 9.56
C PRO A 37 -21.07 -12.57 8.34
N PRO A 38 -21.54 -13.41 7.40
CA PRO A 38 -20.80 -13.71 6.19
C PRO A 38 -20.48 -12.45 5.36
N THR A 39 -21.44 -11.57 5.17
CA THR A 39 -21.24 -10.31 4.45
C THR A 39 -20.15 -9.44 5.11
N MET A 40 -20.17 -9.34 6.42
CA MET A 40 -19.19 -8.59 7.20
C MET A 40 -17.78 -9.22 7.11
N LYS A 41 -17.68 -10.55 7.16
CA LYS A 41 -16.40 -11.25 7.01
C LYS A 41 -15.79 -11.00 5.62
N ALA A 42 -16.59 -11.01 4.57
CA ALA A 42 -16.14 -10.62 3.23
C ALA A 42 -15.70 -9.14 3.16
N ALA A 43 -16.43 -8.24 3.84
CA ALA A 43 -16.06 -6.83 3.91
C ALA A 43 -14.70 -6.61 4.63
N ALA A 44 -14.36 -7.44 5.63
CA ALA A 44 -13.05 -7.40 6.28
C ALA A 44 -11.89 -7.60 5.27
N MET A 45 -12.06 -8.47 4.26
CA MET A 45 -11.06 -8.65 3.20
C MET A 45 -10.81 -7.36 2.40
N LEU A 46 -11.85 -6.54 2.18
CA LEU A 46 -11.71 -5.24 1.52
C LEU A 46 -11.00 -4.24 2.44
N LEU A 47 -11.29 -4.25 3.74
CA LEU A 47 -10.60 -3.40 4.72
C LEU A 47 -9.11 -3.73 4.79
N LEU A 48 -8.76 -5.02 4.83
CA LEU A 48 -7.37 -5.48 4.80
C LEU A 48 -6.66 -5.07 3.51
N TYR A 49 -7.32 -5.23 2.35
CA TYR A 49 -6.76 -4.78 1.09
C TYR A 49 -6.53 -3.27 1.05
N ASN A 50 -7.51 -2.49 1.51
CA ASN A 50 -7.41 -1.03 1.58
C ASN A 50 -6.26 -0.58 2.51
N LEU A 51 -6.03 -1.29 3.62
CA LEU A 51 -4.86 -1.04 4.48
C LEU A 51 -3.55 -1.25 3.71
N ILE A 52 -3.43 -2.37 2.98
CA ILE A 52 -2.24 -2.67 2.18
C ILE A 52 -2.00 -1.58 1.13
N GLU A 53 -3.01 -1.29 0.32
CA GLU A 53 -2.89 -0.36 -0.82
C GLU A 53 -2.61 1.07 -0.35
N SER A 54 -3.35 1.56 0.65
CA SER A 54 -3.17 2.92 1.17
C SER A 54 -1.79 3.09 1.82
N THR A 55 -1.36 2.15 2.66
CA THR A 55 -0.06 2.20 3.33
C THR A 55 1.08 2.23 2.32
N MET A 56 1.05 1.33 1.34
CA MET A 56 2.09 1.26 0.31
C MET A 56 2.12 2.51 -0.58
N THR A 57 0.96 3.00 -0.97
CA THR A 57 0.85 4.22 -1.79
C THR A 57 1.34 5.45 -1.04
N ASN A 58 0.94 5.61 0.21
CA ASN A 58 1.38 6.73 1.05
C ASN A 58 2.88 6.66 1.38
N ALA A 59 3.43 5.44 1.55
CA ALA A 59 4.88 5.26 1.76
C ALA A 59 5.70 5.71 0.53
N VAL A 60 5.24 5.37 -0.67
CA VAL A 60 5.89 5.84 -1.92
C VAL A 60 5.73 7.35 -2.09
N GLU A 61 4.54 7.90 -1.86
CA GLU A 61 4.29 9.35 -1.89
C GLU A 61 5.25 10.10 -0.96
N ALA A 62 5.44 9.62 0.27
CA ALA A 62 6.34 10.25 1.23
C ALA A 62 7.80 10.31 0.76
N ILE A 63 8.24 9.38 -0.11
CA ILE A 63 9.57 9.48 -0.73
C ILE A 63 9.64 10.69 -1.65
N PHE A 64 8.66 10.86 -2.53
CA PHE A 64 8.62 11.99 -3.46
C PHE A 64 8.43 13.33 -2.72
N ASP A 65 7.58 13.36 -1.69
CA ASP A 65 7.39 14.54 -0.83
C ASP A 65 8.70 14.98 -0.15
N GLU A 66 9.49 14.01 0.34
CA GLU A 66 10.80 14.30 0.95
C GLU A 66 11.78 14.88 -0.09
N LEU A 67 11.83 14.31 -1.30
CA LEU A 67 12.69 14.82 -2.36
C LEU A 67 12.31 16.24 -2.76
N GLN A 68 11.02 16.54 -2.87
CA GLN A 68 10.51 17.87 -3.18
C GLN A 68 10.77 18.87 -2.07
N THR A 69 10.44 18.50 -0.82
CA THR A 69 10.62 19.37 0.35
C THR A 69 12.08 19.77 0.52
N ARG A 70 13.01 18.83 0.27
CA ARG A 70 14.45 19.09 0.33
C ARG A 70 15.02 19.69 -0.95
N LYS A 71 14.20 19.88 -1.98
CA LYS A 71 14.62 20.38 -3.31
C LYS A 71 15.80 19.59 -3.85
N VAL A 72 15.74 18.27 -3.78
CA VAL A 72 16.81 17.38 -4.25
C VAL A 72 16.91 17.47 -5.76
N ALA A 73 18.08 17.80 -6.27
CA ALA A 73 18.32 17.85 -7.70
C ALA A 73 18.36 16.43 -8.30
N PHE A 74 17.86 16.25 -9.53
CA PHE A 74 17.79 14.95 -10.18
C PHE A 74 19.16 14.27 -10.33
N ASP A 75 20.20 15.03 -10.62
CA ASP A 75 21.58 14.54 -10.78
C ASP A 75 22.16 13.99 -9.48
N SER A 76 21.67 14.47 -8.31
CA SER A 76 22.08 14.03 -6.98
C SER A 76 21.38 12.74 -6.52
N LEU A 77 20.35 12.28 -7.24
CA LEU A 77 19.64 11.05 -6.89
C LEU A 77 20.50 9.81 -7.08
N SER A 78 20.22 8.78 -6.30
CA SER A 78 20.74 7.42 -6.52
C SER A 78 20.30 6.89 -7.91
N THR A 79 21.09 6.01 -8.50
CA THR A 79 20.79 5.42 -9.80
C THR A 79 19.40 4.79 -9.87
N CYS A 80 18.98 4.09 -8.78
CA CYS A 80 17.65 3.48 -8.70
C CYS A 80 16.55 4.51 -8.82
N LEU A 81 16.64 5.62 -8.08
CA LEU A 81 15.64 6.68 -8.14
C LEU A 81 15.66 7.47 -9.45
N LYS A 82 16.82 7.68 -10.05
CA LYS A 82 16.90 8.27 -11.40
C LYS A 82 16.10 7.43 -12.41
N VAL A 83 16.27 6.11 -12.37
CA VAL A 83 15.54 5.19 -13.25
C VAL A 83 14.03 5.24 -12.95
N ALA A 84 13.63 5.24 -11.68
CA ALA A 84 12.22 5.31 -11.28
C ALA A 84 11.56 6.63 -11.76
N VAL A 85 12.21 7.77 -11.59
CA VAL A 85 11.72 9.08 -12.06
C VAL A 85 11.59 9.08 -13.58
N LEU A 86 12.59 8.59 -14.32
CA LEU A 86 12.54 8.50 -15.78
C LEU A 86 11.46 7.53 -16.28
N ALA A 87 11.20 6.44 -15.57
CA ALA A 87 10.09 5.53 -15.87
C ALA A 87 8.74 6.25 -15.73
N ASN A 88 8.58 7.12 -14.73
CA ASN A 88 7.39 7.95 -14.60
C ASN A 88 7.22 8.91 -15.78
N VAL A 89 8.30 9.55 -16.26
CA VAL A 89 8.26 10.41 -17.46
C VAL A 89 7.75 9.64 -18.68
N LYS A 90 8.25 8.42 -18.90
CA LYS A 90 7.85 7.58 -20.02
C LYS A 90 6.35 7.24 -20.01
N ASN A 91 5.73 7.20 -18.85
CA ASN A 91 4.32 6.91 -18.68
C ASN A 91 3.40 8.14 -18.80
N VAL A 92 3.97 9.35 -19.04
CA VAL A 92 3.18 10.56 -19.32
C VAL A 92 2.85 10.58 -20.81
N ALA A 93 1.57 10.79 -21.14
CA ALA A 93 1.13 10.89 -22.52
C ALA A 93 1.80 12.09 -23.22
N ALA A 94 2.15 11.95 -24.50
CA ALA A 94 2.97 12.91 -25.24
C ALA A 94 2.37 14.33 -25.31
N ASP A 95 1.04 14.45 -25.38
CA ASP A 95 0.30 15.71 -25.33
C ASP A 95 0.47 16.42 -23.98
N LYS A 96 0.47 15.66 -22.88
CA LYS A 96 0.70 16.19 -21.53
C LYS A 96 2.19 16.48 -21.25
N LEU A 97 3.11 15.87 -22.01
CA LEU A 97 4.54 16.17 -21.92
C LEU A 97 4.85 17.57 -22.39
N THR A 98 4.21 18.06 -23.46
CA THR A 98 4.41 19.41 -24.01
C THR A 98 4.06 20.49 -22.99
N ASP A 99 2.95 20.34 -22.28
CA ASP A 99 2.53 21.29 -21.25
C ASP A 99 3.43 21.23 -19.99
N LYS A 100 4.05 20.08 -19.73
CA LYS A 100 4.93 19.84 -18.59
C LYS A 100 6.42 20.07 -18.89
N LEU A 101 6.82 20.26 -20.15
CA LEU A 101 8.24 20.38 -20.52
C LEU A 101 8.97 21.49 -19.76
N VAL A 102 8.34 22.65 -19.58
CA VAL A 102 8.91 23.75 -18.80
C VAL A 102 9.03 23.38 -17.33
N ALA A 103 8.02 22.71 -16.78
CA ALA A 103 8.02 22.25 -15.37
C ALA A 103 9.01 21.10 -15.17
N ILE A 104 9.16 20.19 -16.13
CA ILE A 104 10.12 19.07 -16.07
C ILE A 104 11.57 19.58 -16.01
N THR A 105 11.90 20.68 -16.68
CA THR A 105 13.24 21.27 -16.61
C THR A 105 13.57 21.87 -15.25
N THR A 106 12.56 22.27 -14.48
CA THR A 106 12.70 22.86 -13.14
C THR A 106 12.48 21.86 -12.01
N ASP A 107 11.53 20.92 -12.17
CA ASP A 107 11.20 19.89 -11.19
C ASP A 107 10.69 18.60 -11.86
N ILE A 108 11.60 17.84 -12.44
CA ILE A 108 11.28 16.54 -13.06
C ILE A 108 10.72 15.53 -12.03
N ILE A 109 11.12 15.63 -10.78
CA ILE A 109 10.72 14.70 -9.72
C ILE A 109 9.23 14.87 -9.39
N GLY A 110 8.82 16.09 -9.10
CA GLY A 110 7.43 16.37 -8.71
C GLY A 110 6.44 16.30 -9.86
N CYS A 111 6.85 16.77 -11.05
CA CYS A 111 5.95 16.80 -12.21
C CYS A 111 5.60 15.43 -12.77
N THR A 112 6.39 14.39 -12.47
CA THR A 112 6.22 13.05 -13.04
C THR A 112 5.59 12.06 -12.09
N PHE A 113 5.53 12.34 -10.80
CA PHE A 113 4.88 11.47 -9.83
C PHE A 113 3.35 11.51 -9.97
N ASP A 114 2.74 10.32 -10.06
CA ASP A 114 1.28 10.15 -10.11
C ASP A 114 0.90 9.05 -9.12
N LYS A 115 0.35 9.47 -7.97
CA LYS A 115 -0.08 8.58 -6.89
C LYS A 115 -1.03 7.48 -7.36
N ALA A 116 -1.94 7.78 -8.27
CA ALA A 116 -2.93 6.83 -8.76
C ALA A 116 -2.30 5.68 -9.58
N LYS A 117 -1.11 5.89 -10.13
CA LYS A 117 -0.41 4.91 -10.97
C LYS A 117 0.60 4.03 -10.22
N VAL A 118 0.82 4.27 -8.93
CA VAL A 118 1.85 3.55 -8.16
C VAL A 118 1.61 2.05 -8.18
N PHE A 119 0.38 1.60 -7.94
CA PHE A 119 0.03 0.18 -7.84
C PHE A 119 -1.15 -0.27 -8.70
N ASN A 120 -1.94 0.65 -9.26
CA ASN A 120 -3.09 0.35 -10.13
C ASN A 120 -4.07 -0.68 -9.54
N GLY A 121 -4.35 -0.61 -8.24
CA GLY A 121 -5.33 -1.49 -7.58
C GLY A 121 -4.89 -2.96 -7.43
N ASN A 122 -3.61 -3.30 -7.59
CA ASN A 122 -3.12 -4.67 -7.54
C ASN A 122 -1.86 -4.82 -6.69
N VAL A 123 -1.95 -4.45 -5.40
CA VAL A 123 -0.83 -4.59 -4.46
C VAL A 123 -0.79 -6.01 -3.91
N ASN A 124 0.38 -6.65 -4.01
CA ASN A 124 0.69 -7.94 -3.41
C ASN A 124 2.17 -8.00 -3.00
N SER A 125 2.59 -9.07 -2.34
CA SER A 125 3.97 -9.25 -1.87
C SER A 125 5.02 -9.05 -2.96
N LYS A 126 4.76 -9.53 -4.17
CA LYS A 126 5.68 -9.39 -5.30
C LYS A 126 5.85 -7.93 -5.68
N LYS A 127 4.73 -7.21 -5.85
CA LYS A 127 4.74 -5.79 -6.24
C LYS A 127 5.35 -4.89 -5.16
N ILE A 128 5.14 -5.22 -3.88
CA ILE A 128 5.81 -4.51 -2.78
C ILE A 128 7.33 -4.65 -2.91
N ARG A 129 7.84 -5.87 -3.07
CA ARG A 129 9.29 -6.09 -3.23
C ARG A 129 9.85 -5.42 -4.47
N GLU A 130 9.17 -5.54 -5.61
CA GLU A 130 9.56 -4.88 -6.86
C GLU A 130 9.69 -3.37 -6.68
N LYS A 131 8.69 -2.74 -6.02
CA LYS A 131 8.69 -1.30 -5.79
C LYS A 131 9.80 -0.86 -4.84
N LEU A 132 10.02 -1.58 -3.74
CA LEU A 132 11.12 -1.28 -2.82
C LEU A 132 12.50 -1.43 -3.51
N THR A 133 12.66 -2.47 -4.32
CA THR A 133 13.88 -2.69 -5.13
C THR A 133 14.07 -1.59 -6.17
N GLU A 134 13.00 -1.19 -6.87
CA GLU A 134 13.02 -0.09 -7.85
C GLU A 134 13.57 1.21 -7.26
N PHE A 135 13.24 1.49 -5.99
CA PHE A 135 13.74 2.67 -5.29
C PHE A 135 15.09 2.47 -4.59
N GLY A 136 15.65 1.26 -4.64
CA GLY A 136 16.91 0.93 -3.97
C GLY A 136 16.78 0.83 -2.44
N ILE A 137 15.56 0.58 -1.94
CA ILE A 137 15.30 0.41 -0.51
C ILE A 137 15.77 -0.99 -0.09
N LYS A 138 16.72 -1.04 0.84
CA LYS A 138 17.17 -2.30 1.43
C LYS A 138 16.11 -2.79 2.41
N THR A 139 15.64 -4.00 2.20
CA THR A 139 14.58 -4.60 3.00
C THR A 139 15.18 -5.42 4.14
N THR A 140 14.65 -5.25 5.34
CA THR A 140 15.00 -6.05 6.53
C THR A 140 14.27 -7.39 6.55
N ASN A 141 13.22 -7.52 5.74
CA ASN A 141 12.37 -8.72 5.65
C ASN A 141 12.25 -9.19 4.19
N SER A 142 12.00 -10.48 3.98
CA SER A 142 11.78 -11.03 2.64
C SER A 142 10.46 -10.61 1.99
N TYR A 143 9.50 -10.11 2.80
CA TYR A 143 8.12 -9.76 2.39
C TYR A 143 7.42 -10.85 1.55
N LYS A 144 7.75 -12.11 1.83
CA LYS A 144 7.11 -13.26 1.18
C LYS A 144 5.88 -13.67 1.99
N GLU A 145 4.81 -12.91 1.87
CA GLU A 145 3.55 -13.20 2.54
C GLU A 145 2.49 -13.56 1.49
N GLU A 146 2.17 -14.85 1.41
CA GLU A 146 1.22 -15.37 0.43
C GLU A 146 -0.20 -14.88 0.68
N ARG A 147 -0.54 -14.55 1.94
CA ARG A 147 -1.86 -14.04 2.31
C ARG A 147 -2.19 -12.71 1.65
N LEU A 148 -1.19 -11.84 1.39
CA LEU A 148 -1.42 -10.60 0.63
C LEU A 148 -1.98 -10.87 -0.77
N ASN A 149 -1.50 -11.95 -1.41
CA ASN A 149 -2.02 -12.34 -2.72
C ASN A 149 -3.48 -12.85 -2.61
N ALA A 150 -3.79 -13.64 -1.60
CA ALA A 150 -5.15 -14.10 -1.34
C ALA A 150 -6.11 -12.94 -1.05
N ILE A 151 -5.69 -11.95 -0.25
CA ILE A 151 -6.47 -10.74 0.05
C ILE A 151 -6.71 -9.92 -1.23
N MET A 152 -5.69 -9.74 -2.07
CA MET A 152 -5.85 -9.05 -3.37
C MET A 152 -6.83 -9.77 -4.29
N VAL A 153 -6.75 -11.10 -4.38
CA VAL A 153 -7.68 -11.92 -5.19
C VAL A 153 -9.11 -11.80 -4.65
N ALA A 154 -9.29 -11.88 -3.33
CA ALA A 154 -10.59 -11.69 -2.67
C ALA A 154 -11.21 -10.33 -3.04
N ARG A 155 -10.42 -9.26 -2.89
CA ARG A 155 -10.86 -7.90 -3.24
C ARG A 155 -11.30 -7.82 -4.69
N ASN A 156 -10.55 -8.41 -5.61
CA ASN A 156 -10.90 -8.36 -7.04
C ASN A 156 -12.21 -9.11 -7.33
N ARG A 157 -12.42 -10.30 -6.73
CA ARG A 157 -13.66 -11.06 -6.89
C ARG A 157 -14.88 -10.30 -6.35
N LEU A 158 -14.74 -9.73 -5.15
CA LEU A 158 -15.81 -8.98 -4.48
C LEU A 158 -16.11 -7.64 -5.19
N ALA A 159 -15.07 -6.86 -5.51
CA ALA A 159 -15.24 -5.54 -6.12
C ALA A 159 -15.79 -5.58 -7.55
N HIS A 160 -15.51 -6.65 -8.29
CA HIS A 160 -16.06 -6.85 -9.66
C HIS A 160 -17.34 -7.67 -9.70
N GLY A 161 -17.90 -8.05 -8.54
CA GLY A 161 -19.15 -8.78 -8.46
C GLY A 161 -19.05 -10.21 -8.99
N ALA A 162 -17.83 -10.78 -9.08
CA ALA A 162 -17.65 -12.17 -9.50
C ALA A 162 -18.18 -13.17 -8.46
N GLU A 163 -18.38 -12.71 -7.23
CA GLU A 163 -18.93 -13.48 -6.13
C GLU A 163 -19.66 -12.55 -5.16
N SER A 164 -20.77 -13.02 -4.58
CA SER A 164 -21.47 -12.24 -3.55
C SER A 164 -20.69 -12.21 -2.24
N PHE A 165 -20.85 -11.14 -1.46
CA PHE A 165 -20.22 -11.04 -0.14
C PHE A 165 -20.64 -12.17 0.80
N GLY A 166 -21.94 -12.57 0.75
CA GLY A 166 -22.47 -13.67 1.56
C GLY A 166 -21.82 -15.00 1.19
N ASP A 167 -21.67 -15.29 -0.10
CA ASP A 167 -21.06 -16.54 -0.57
C ASP A 167 -19.59 -16.61 -0.25
N TYR A 168 -18.85 -15.51 -0.45
CA TYR A 168 -17.43 -15.46 -0.13
C TYR A 168 -17.18 -15.60 1.38
N GLY A 169 -17.95 -14.88 2.19
CA GLY A 169 -17.71 -14.79 3.62
C GLY A 169 -18.19 -15.98 4.44
N LYS A 170 -19.05 -16.87 3.88
CA LYS A 170 -19.58 -18.03 4.63
C LYS A 170 -18.50 -19.01 5.09
N ASP A 171 -17.42 -19.12 4.28
CA ASP A 171 -16.31 -20.03 4.55
C ASP A 171 -15.15 -19.39 5.35
N LEU A 172 -15.29 -18.10 5.73
CA LEU A 172 -14.33 -17.39 6.56
C LEU A 172 -14.73 -17.44 8.03
N THR A 173 -13.75 -17.41 8.93
CA THR A 173 -13.92 -17.23 10.37
C THR A 173 -13.31 -15.90 10.83
N ALA A 174 -13.84 -15.31 11.91
CA ALA A 174 -13.27 -14.09 12.49
C ALA A 174 -11.81 -14.32 12.92
N GLY A 175 -11.50 -15.47 13.54
CA GLY A 175 -10.15 -15.82 13.94
C GLY A 175 -9.14 -15.95 12.80
N GLU A 176 -9.57 -16.35 11.59
CA GLU A 176 -8.70 -16.31 10.39
C GLU A 176 -8.42 -14.89 9.95
N LEU A 177 -9.43 -14.03 9.93
CA LEU A 177 -9.31 -12.62 9.56
C LEU A 177 -8.42 -11.84 10.54
N ILE A 178 -8.51 -12.14 11.84
CA ILE A 178 -7.61 -11.57 12.88
C ILE A 178 -6.16 -11.97 12.59
N ARG A 179 -5.90 -13.25 12.32
CA ARG A 179 -4.53 -13.70 11.96
C ARG A 179 -4.02 -13.06 10.68
N ASP A 180 -4.89 -12.85 9.69
CA ASP A 180 -4.53 -12.15 8.45
C ASP A 180 -4.19 -10.69 8.72
N TYR A 181 -4.97 -10.02 9.57
CA TYR A 181 -4.71 -8.65 10.01
C TYR A 181 -3.34 -8.53 10.72
N GLU A 182 -3.04 -9.43 11.66
CA GLU A 182 -1.76 -9.44 12.38
C GLU A 182 -0.56 -9.58 11.43
N ARG A 183 -0.65 -10.50 10.46
CA ARG A 183 0.40 -10.70 9.45
C ARG A 183 0.56 -9.49 8.55
N VAL A 184 -0.54 -8.93 8.06
CA VAL A 184 -0.54 -7.76 7.19
C VAL A 184 0.02 -6.54 7.92
N SER A 185 -0.48 -6.24 9.12
CA SER A 185 -0.05 -5.07 9.90
C SER A 185 1.43 -5.16 10.28
N THR A 186 1.91 -6.33 10.70
CA THR A 186 3.33 -6.57 11.00
C THR A 186 4.21 -6.36 9.75
N LEU A 187 3.81 -6.91 8.61
CA LEU A 187 4.54 -6.74 7.36
C LEU A 187 4.60 -5.26 6.93
N LEU A 188 3.47 -4.57 6.97
CA LEU A 188 3.40 -3.16 6.58
C LEU A 188 4.18 -2.26 7.53
N ALA A 189 4.15 -2.53 8.84
CA ALA A 189 4.99 -1.83 9.81
C ALA A 189 6.49 -1.99 9.50
N SER A 190 6.92 -3.20 9.10
CA SER A 190 8.30 -3.45 8.65
C SER A 190 8.64 -2.67 7.39
N VAL A 191 7.75 -2.60 6.41
CA VAL A 191 7.94 -1.78 5.19
C VAL A 191 8.10 -0.31 5.56
N LEU A 192 7.23 0.21 6.42
CA LEU A 192 7.32 1.62 6.87
C LEU A 192 8.64 1.91 7.59
N ASN A 193 9.16 0.96 8.39
CA ASN A 193 10.48 1.09 9.02
C ASN A 193 11.60 1.16 7.97
N ASP A 194 11.56 0.30 6.95
CA ASP A 194 12.58 0.29 5.88
C ASP A 194 12.55 1.58 5.07
N VAL A 195 11.36 2.09 4.72
CA VAL A 195 11.20 3.37 4.02
C VAL A 195 11.69 4.54 4.89
N GLU A 196 11.36 4.55 6.17
CA GLU A 196 11.79 5.58 7.09
C GLU A 196 13.32 5.59 7.28
N GLY A 197 13.92 4.40 7.40
CA GLY A 197 15.37 4.24 7.44
C GLY A 197 16.05 4.77 6.17
N PHE A 198 15.48 4.45 5.01
CA PHE A 198 15.95 4.93 3.70
C PHE A 198 15.93 6.46 3.61
N LEU A 199 14.86 7.11 4.09
CA LEU A 199 14.73 8.56 4.09
C LEU A 199 15.66 9.23 5.11
N ASN A 200 15.70 8.72 6.34
CA ASN A 200 16.53 9.30 7.43
C ASN A 200 18.02 9.22 7.12
N GLN A 201 18.46 8.11 6.51
CA GLN A 201 19.86 7.91 6.13
C GLN A 201 20.21 8.53 4.76
N ARG A 202 19.22 9.18 4.10
CA ARG A 202 19.37 9.81 2.78
C ARG A 202 19.89 8.85 1.70
N HIS A 203 19.54 7.58 1.78
CA HIS A 203 19.94 6.59 0.76
C HIS A 203 19.36 6.86 -0.63
N TYR A 204 18.49 7.85 -0.75
CA TYR A 204 18.01 8.38 -2.03
C TYR A 204 19.07 9.20 -2.79
N LEU A 205 20.18 9.59 -2.14
CA LEU A 205 21.28 10.30 -2.80
C LEU A 205 22.29 9.30 -3.39
N SER A 206 22.98 9.76 -4.46
CA SER A 206 24.14 9.05 -4.99
C SER A 206 25.27 9.04 -3.94
N ALA A 207 25.96 7.90 -3.81
CA ALA A 207 27.22 7.90 -3.06
C ALA A 207 28.21 8.83 -3.75
N VAL A 208 28.83 9.73 -2.97
CA VAL A 208 29.91 10.61 -3.42
C VAL A 208 31.15 9.79 -3.66
#